data_6c8874a4c1b74e9cf2d14a89a4438148
#
_entry.id   6c8874a4c1b74e9cf2d14a89a4438148
#
_cell.length_a   1.000
_cell.length_b   1.000
_cell.length_c   1.000
_cell.angle_alpha   90.00
_cell.angle_beta   90.00
_cell.angle_gamma   90.00
#
_symmetry.space_group_name_H-M   'P 1'
#
loop_
_entity.id
_entity.type
_entity.pdbx_description
1 polymer ?
#
loop_
_entity_poly.entity_id
_entity_poly.type
_entity_poly.pdbx_seq_one_letter_code
_entity_poly.pdbx_strand_id
1 'polypeptide(L)'
;MDKRFGRMLPLNTAALLLLVALFAGCATTQVSGPSKQDPASAAFASAAQLAHQHATLTGKAKTDNAREIDRLLAALDNTTLTRDAAALPVGDPLYAFAGQALLNRGLPLPRPFDRGEQWRFDLNDRPAADRDGYRPPVKLAVLLPLSGSLATASAPVRDGLLAGYYGENRRRPEITFIDTAGTATGAIDAYGKAVASGADFIVGPLGRDEVSAVFRESSLKVPRL
;
A
#
# COMPACT_ATOMS: atom_id res chain seq x y z
N MET A 1 -34.32 82.53 23.45
CA MET A 1 -34.74 81.83 24.69
C MET A 1 -33.97 80.50 24.74
N ASP A 2 -33.02 80.55 25.68
CA ASP A 2 -32.07 79.47 25.99
C ASP A 2 -32.76 78.25 26.51
N LYS A 3 -32.18 77.08 26.17
CA LYS A 3 -32.09 75.95 27.10
C LYS A 3 -30.87 75.12 26.77
N ARG A 4 -29.81 75.28 27.56
CA ARG A 4 -28.66 74.41 27.72
C ARG A 4 -29.11 73.09 28.35
N PHE A 5 -28.86 71.96 27.73
CA PHE A 5 -28.93 70.66 28.39
C PHE A 5 -27.49 70.10 28.57
N GLY A 6 -27.04 70.24 29.84
CA GLY A 6 -25.83 69.52 30.29
C GLY A 6 -26.07 68.03 30.37
N ARG A 7 -25.31 67.29 29.64
CA ARG A 7 -25.32 65.83 29.75
C ARG A 7 -24.28 65.36 30.79
N MET A 8 -24.80 65.03 31.97
CA MET A 8 -24.02 64.33 32.97
C MET A 8 -23.78 62.84 32.43
N LEU A 9 -22.53 62.44 32.23
CA LEU A 9 -22.18 61.07 32.03
C LEU A 9 -22.29 60.35 33.37
N PRO A 10 -22.92 59.16 33.41
CA PRO A 10 -23.01 58.35 34.61
C PRO A 10 -21.65 57.75 34.95
N LEU A 11 -21.27 57.87 36.21
CA LEU A 11 -20.00 57.40 36.82
C LEU A 11 -19.73 55.92 36.69
N ASN A 12 -20.72 55.12 36.29
CA ASN A 12 -20.64 53.67 36.16
C ASN A 12 -19.93 53.17 34.90
N THR A 13 -19.77 54.01 33.87
CA THR A 13 -19.10 53.57 32.60
C THR A 13 -17.57 53.59 32.72
N ALA A 14 -17.01 54.41 33.63
CA ALA A 14 -15.57 54.46 33.88
C ALA A 14 -15.07 53.23 34.65
N ALA A 15 -15.89 52.66 35.55
CA ALA A 15 -15.55 51.46 36.32
C ALA A 15 -15.59 50.18 35.47
N LEU A 16 -16.46 50.12 34.45
CA LEU A 16 -16.57 48.95 33.57
C LEU A 16 -15.41 48.84 32.56
N LEU A 17 -14.88 49.96 32.10
CA LEU A 17 -13.72 50.01 31.21
C LEU A 17 -12.40 49.63 31.91
N LEU A 18 -12.28 49.86 33.21
CA LEU A 18 -11.09 49.50 33.98
C LEU A 18 -11.04 47.99 34.30
N LEU A 19 -12.19 47.33 34.39
CA LEU A 19 -12.27 45.90 34.67
C LEU A 19 -11.92 45.01 33.46
N VAL A 20 -12.13 45.48 32.22
CA VAL A 20 -11.82 44.76 30.97
C VAL A 20 -10.31 44.77 30.68
N ALA A 21 -9.57 45.75 31.18
CA ALA A 21 -8.12 45.85 30.95
C ALA A 21 -7.28 44.86 31.80
N LEU A 22 -7.87 44.22 32.81
CA LEU A 22 -7.14 43.28 33.71
C LEU A 22 -7.19 41.83 33.28
N PHE A 23 -7.94 41.48 32.21
CA PHE A 23 -7.97 40.16 31.61
C PHE A 23 -7.11 39.99 30.35
N ALA A 24 -6.31 40.98 29.96
CA ALA A 24 -5.29 40.86 28.96
C ALA A 24 -4.04 40.14 29.53
N GLY A 25 -4.27 39.05 30.25
CA GLY A 25 -3.22 38.19 30.75
C GLY A 25 -2.71 37.26 29.65
N CYS A 26 -1.46 37.48 29.27
CA CYS A 26 -0.52 36.52 28.69
C CYS A 26 -1.12 35.45 27.76
N ALA A 27 -1.49 35.81 26.56
CA ALA A 27 -1.34 34.90 25.45
C ALA A 27 0.18 34.69 25.25
N THR A 28 0.75 33.70 25.90
CA THR A 28 2.02 33.11 25.50
C THR A 28 1.81 32.59 24.11
N THR A 29 2.10 33.39 23.08
CA THR A 29 2.41 32.88 21.74
C THR A 29 3.60 31.95 21.92
N GLN A 30 3.32 30.66 22.05
CA GLN A 30 4.31 29.67 21.70
C GLN A 30 4.65 29.92 20.23
N VAL A 31 5.72 30.66 20.01
CA VAL A 31 6.45 30.61 18.76
C VAL A 31 6.98 29.19 18.68
N SER A 32 6.19 28.31 18.06
CA SER A 32 6.70 27.04 17.56
C SER A 32 7.77 27.43 16.54
N GLY A 33 9.01 27.50 16.99
CA GLY A 33 10.15 27.55 16.10
C GLY A 33 10.01 26.37 15.12
N PRO A 34 10.56 26.44 13.91
CA PRO A 34 10.52 25.33 13.00
C PRO A 34 11.07 24.12 13.74
N SER A 35 10.19 23.18 14.11
CA SER A 35 10.59 21.90 14.66
C SER A 35 11.50 21.31 13.59
N LYS A 36 12.78 21.06 13.91
CA LYS A 36 13.65 20.27 13.07
C LYS A 36 12.94 18.93 12.92
N GLN A 37 12.19 18.77 11.83
CA GLN A 37 11.62 17.48 11.48
C GLN A 37 12.77 16.49 11.46
N ASP A 38 12.61 15.40 12.20
CA ASP A 38 13.54 14.28 12.12
C ASP A 38 13.70 13.92 10.63
N PRO A 39 14.92 13.85 10.09
CA PRO A 39 15.14 13.48 8.69
C PRO A 39 14.43 12.20 8.28
N ALA A 40 14.30 11.24 9.19
CA ALA A 40 13.57 10.00 8.98
C ALA A 40 12.06 10.26 8.77
N SER A 41 11.43 11.09 9.61
CA SER A 41 10.03 11.49 9.45
C SER A 41 9.80 12.27 8.16
N ALA A 42 10.76 13.10 7.74
CA ALA A 42 10.69 13.83 6.48
C ALA A 42 10.77 12.88 5.27
N ALA A 43 11.64 11.87 5.31
CA ALA A 43 11.77 10.87 4.24
C ALA A 43 10.49 10.04 4.09
N PHE A 44 9.89 9.59 5.20
CA PHE A 44 8.63 8.85 5.18
C PHE A 44 7.46 9.70 4.64
N ALA A 45 7.37 10.96 5.06
CA ALA A 45 6.36 11.90 4.56
C ALA A 45 6.51 12.16 3.05
N SER A 46 7.75 12.31 2.57
CA SER A 46 8.02 12.47 1.13
C SER A 46 7.64 11.21 0.35
N ALA A 47 7.95 10.03 0.88
CA ALA A 47 7.53 8.76 0.28
C ALA A 47 5.99 8.65 0.20
N ALA A 48 5.27 9.11 1.23
CA ALA A 48 3.80 9.12 1.25
C ALA A 48 3.23 10.02 0.14
N GLN A 49 3.76 11.22 -0.04
CA GLN A 49 3.33 12.12 -1.12
C GLN A 49 3.55 11.49 -2.50
N LEU A 50 4.69 10.87 -2.73
CA LEU A 50 4.99 10.18 -3.98
C LEU A 50 4.07 8.97 -4.20
N ALA A 51 3.73 8.22 -3.16
CA ALA A 51 2.84 7.08 -3.25
C ALA A 51 1.40 7.50 -3.65
N HIS A 52 0.90 8.61 -3.13
CA HIS A 52 -0.39 9.16 -3.55
C HIS A 52 -0.41 9.58 -5.02
N GLN A 53 0.71 10.05 -5.56
CA GLN A 53 0.82 10.39 -6.98
C GLN A 53 0.98 9.16 -7.87
N HIS A 54 1.50 8.06 -7.33
CA HIS A 54 1.88 6.86 -8.08
C HIS A 54 0.75 6.29 -8.95
N ALA A 55 -0.48 6.29 -8.44
CA ALA A 55 -1.66 5.76 -9.14
C ALA A 55 -2.00 6.53 -10.43
N THR A 56 -1.64 7.82 -10.50
CA THR A 56 -1.93 8.68 -11.66
C THR A 56 -0.83 8.65 -12.72
N LEU A 57 0.33 8.10 -12.38
CA LEU A 57 1.49 8.04 -13.28
C LEU A 57 1.45 6.82 -14.20
N THR A 58 2.07 6.94 -15.37
CA THR A 58 2.19 5.86 -16.34
C THR A 58 3.61 5.76 -16.89
N GLY A 59 3.96 4.62 -17.49
CA GLY A 59 5.22 4.40 -18.19
C GLY A 59 6.45 4.69 -17.33
N LYS A 60 7.44 5.38 -17.92
CA LYS A 60 8.71 5.70 -17.25
C LYS A 60 8.52 6.53 -15.97
N ALA A 61 7.59 7.50 -15.98
CA ALA A 61 7.33 8.34 -14.81
C ALA A 61 6.85 7.52 -13.61
N LYS A 62 5.99 6.52 -13.82
CA LYS A 62 5.55 5.58 -12.77
C LYS A 62 6.72 4.77 -12.22
N THR A 63 7.58 4.27 -13.09
CA THR A 63 8.76 3.49 -12.68
C THR A 63 9.76 4.33 -11.87
N ASP A 64 10.04 5.55 -12.33
CA ASP A 64 10.98 6.45 -11.64
C ASP A 64 10.42 6.88 -10.27
N ASN A 65 9.12 7.16 -10.19
CA ASN A 65 8.43 7.45 -8.93
C ASN A 65 8.52 6.27 -7.95
N ALA A 66 8.29 5.04 -8.41
CA ALA A 66 8.42 3.85 -7.56
C ALA A 66 9.85 3.69 -7.00
N ARG A 67 10.87 3.89 -7.84
CA ARG A 67 12.27 3.81 -7.40
C ARG A 67 12.60 4.87 -6.35
N GLU A 68 12.06 6.07 -6.50
CA GLU A 68 12.29 7.14 -5.52
C GLU A 68 11.62 6.83 -4.18
N ILE A 69 10.40 6.29 -4.18
CA ILE A 69 9.74 5.79 -2.97
C ILE A 69 10.60 4.72 -2.30
N ASP A 70 11.07 3.73 -3.05
CA ASP A 70 11.93 2.67 -2.52
C ASP A 70 13.22 3.23 -1.92
N ARG A 71 13.85 4.21 -2.57
CA ARG A 71 15.06 4.87 -2.09
C ARG A 71 14.83 5.58 -0.76
N LEU A 72 13.71 6.30 -0.62
CA LEU A 72 13.36 7.00 0.61
C LEU A 72 13.09 6.01 1.75
N LEU A 73 12.35 4.94 1.49
CA LEU A 73 12.08 3.91 2.48
C LEU A 73 13.35 3.12 2.87
N ALA A 74 14.27 2.90 1.91
CA ALA A 74 15.53 2.22 2.18
C ALA A 74 16.46 3.01 3.13
N ALA A 75 16.33 4.34 3.17
CA ALA A 75 17.11 5.21 4.06
C ALA A 75 16.65 5.14 5.53
N LEU A 76 15.47 4.58 5.81
CA LEU A 76 14.93 4.45 7.16
C LEU A 76 15.52 3.22 7.86
N ASP A 77 15.73 3.32 9.18
CA ASP A 77 16.03 2.15 10.00
C ASP A 77 14.79 1.25 10.17
N ASN A 78 15.03 0.02 10.62
CA ASN A 78 13.96 -0.99 10.73
C ASN A 78 12.87 -0.60 11.74
N THR A 79 13.25 0.02 12.84
CA THR A 79 12.30 0.42 13.90
C THR A 79 11.37 1.53 13.42
N THR A 80 11.95 2.56 12.80
CA THR A 80 11.20 3.68 12.22
C THR A 80 10.29 3.19 11.10
N LEU A 81 10.81 2.39 10.16
CA LEU A 81 10.00 1.86 9.07
C LEU A 81 8.82 1.00 9.58
N THR A 82 9.05 0.12 10.57
CA THR A 82 8.00 -0.74 11.13
C THR A 82 6.94 0.10 11.85
N ARG A 83 7.35 1.04 12.68
CA ARG A 83 6.45 1.94 13.42
C ARG A 83 5.59 2.76 12.48
N ASP A 84 6.21 3.41 11.49
CA ASP A 84 5.52 4.34 10.60
C ASP A 84 4.63 3.58 9.60
N ALA A 85 5.03 2.40 9.14
CA ALA A 85 4.18 1.52 8.35
C ALA A 85 2.94 1.04 9.13
N ALA A 86 3.10 0.73 10.43
CA ALA A 86 1.99 0.33 11.30
C ALA A 86 0.99 1.48 11.53
N ALA A 87 1.44 2.73 11.51
CA ALA A 87 0.61 3.91 11.68
C ALA A 87 -0.19 4.32 10.44
N LEU A 88 0.14 3.78 9.25
CA LEU A 88 -0.58 4.09 8.02
C LEU A 88 -2.04 3.60 8.09
N PRO A 89 -3.02 4.41 7.68
CA PRO A 89 -4.40 3.98 7.60
C PRO A 89 -4.58 2.83 6.59
N VAL A 90 -5.68 2.08 6.75
CA VAL A 90 -6.08 1.07 5.77
C VAL A 90 -6.41 1.76 4.44
N GLY A 91 -5.89 1.23 3.34
CA GLY A 91 -6.07 1.81 2.01
C GLY A 91 -5.02 2.88 1.64
N ASP A 92 -4.08 3.20 2.53
CA ASP A 92 -3.00 4.13 2.19
C ASP A 92 -2.07 3.54 1.12
N PRO A 93 -1.86 4.24 -0.01
CA PRO A 93 -1.05 3.71 -1.12
C PRO A 93 0.42 3.48 -0.74
N LEU A 94 0.97 4.18 0.27
CA LEU A 94 2.32 3.94 0.74
C LEU A 94 2.46 2.57 1.41
N TYR A 95 1.39 2.01 1.99
CA TYR A 95 1.48 0.75 2.73
C TYR A 95 1.99 -0.42 1.85
N ALA A 96 1.61 -0.43 0.57
CA ALA A 96 2.11 -1.44 -0.37
C ALA A 96 3.65 -1.38 -0.53
N PHE A 97 4.22 -0.19 -0.60
CA PHE A 97 5.67 0.02 -0.68
C PHE A 97 6.37 -0.26 0.64
N ALA A 98 5.85 0.28 1.75
CA ALA A 98 6.42 0.09 3.08
C ALA A 98 6.39 -1.38 3.50
N GLY A 99 5.28 -2.09 3.25
CA GLY A 99 5.16 -3.52 3.51
C GLY A 99 6.16 -4.34 2.70
N GLN A 100 6.34 -4.00 1.41
CA GLN A 100 7.34 -4.66 0.57
C GLN A 100 8.77 -4.38 1.08
N ALA A 101 9.06 -3.16 1.52
CA ALA A 101 10.35 -2.81 2.09
C ALA A 101 10.63 -3.59 3.39
N LEU A 102 9.62 -3.81 4.24
CA LEU A 102 9.72 -4.67 5.43
C LEU A 102 10.03 -6.13 5.07
N LEU A 103 9.26 -6.72 4.14
CA LEU A 103 9.47 -8.09 3.70
C LEU A 103 10.85 -8.29 3.07
N ASN A 104 11.34 -7.35 2.28
CA ASN A 104 12.69 -7.41 1.70
C ASN A 104 13.79 -7.41 2.76
N ARG A 105 13.50 -6.92 3.97
CA ARG A 105 14.41 -6.93 5.14
C ARG A 105 14.17 -8.13 6.06
N GLY A 106 13.26 -9.05 5.70
CA GLY A 106 12.88 -10.19 6.55
C GLY A 106 12.08 -9.78 7.80
N LEU A 107 11.44 -8.62 7.79
CA LEU A 107 10.63 -8.13 8.90
C LEU A 107 9.14 -8.51 8.68
N PRO A 108 8.40 -8.79 9.77
CA PRO A 108 6.98 -9.10 9.67
C PRO A 108 6.17 -7.86 9.26
N LEU A 109 5.07 -8.09 8.54
CA LEU A 109 4.11 -7.04 8.24
C LEU A 109 3.30 -6.67 9.49
N PRO A 110 3.10 -5.37 9.78
CA PRO A 110 2.21 -4.92 10.87
C PRO A 110 0.75 -5.39 10.67
N ARG A 111 0.31 -5.47 9.43
CA ARG A 111 -0.99 -6.01 9.01
C ARG A 111 -0.88 -6.62 7.60
N PRO A 112 -1.80 -7.48 7.18
CA PRO A 112 -1.86 -7.93 5.78
C PRO A 112 -1.96 -6.76 4.80
N PHE A 113 -1.51 -6.98 3.57
CA PHE A 113 -1.72 -5.98 2.50
C PHE A 113 -3.21 -5.71 2.31
N ASP A 114 -3.52 -4.46 2.01
CA ASP A 114 -4.89 -4.04 1.76
C ASP A 114 -5.44 -4.74 0.52
N ARG A 115 -6.69 -5.18 0.61
CA ARG A 115 -7.41 -5.74 -0.53
C ARG A 115 -7.96 -4.58 -1.36
N GLY A 116 -7.81 -4.68 -2.69
CA GLY A 116 -8.42 -3.70 -3.58
C GLY A 116 -9.96 -3.73 -3.49
N GLU A 117 -10.62 -2.64 -3.83
CA GLU A 117 -12.09 -2.54 -3.86
C GLU A 117 -12.76 -3.60 -4.74
N GLN A 118 -12.01 -4.15 -5.69
CA GLN A 118 -12.49 -5.18 -6.61
C GLN A 118 -12.11 -6.60 -6.17
N TRP A 119 -11.79 -6.81 -4.90
CA TRP A 119 -11.54 -8.14 -4.38
C TRP A 119 -12.78 -9.03 -4.56
N ARG A 120 -12.66 -10.08 -5.37
CA ARG A 120 -13.75 -10.97 -5.76
C ARG A 120 -13.59 -12.39 -5.25
N PHE A 121 -12.54 -12.66 -4.49
CA PHE A 121 -12.31 -14.00 -3.99
C PHE A 121 -13.22 -14.28 -2.79
N ASP A 122 -14.09 -15.28 -2.93
CA ASP A 122 -14.78 -15.91 -1.82
C ASP A 122 -14.41 -17.39 -1.78
N LEU A 123 -13.91 -17.84 -0.62
CA LEU A 123 -13.59 -19.24 -0.42
C LEU A 123 -14.83 -20.13 -0.56
N ASN A 124 -16.01 -19.62 -0.26
CA ASN A 124 -17.27 -20.36 -0.36
C ASN A 124 -17.65 -20.72 -1.81
N ASP A 125 -17.14 -19.98 -2.78
CA ASP A 125 -17.35 -20.30 -4.20
C ASP A 125 -16.60 -21.58 -4.63
N ARG A 126 -15.61 -22.04 -3.84
CA ARG A 126 -14.93 -23.30 -4.07
C ARG A 126 -15.76 -24.47 -3.57
N PRO A 127 -15.68 -25.64 -4.21
CA PRO A 127 -16.28 -26.87 -3.70
C PRO A 127 -15.84 -27.16 -2.26
N ALA A 128 -16.65 -27.89 -1.51
CA ALA A 128 -16.35 -28.27 -0.13
C ALA A 128 -14.97 -28.93 -0.01
N ALA A 129 -14.35 -28.74 1.16
CA ALA A 129 -13.08 -29.40 1.47
C ALA A 129 -13.28 -30.93 1.54
N ASP A 130 -12.25 -31.67 1.17
CA ASP A 130 -12.18 -33.11 1.40
C ASP A 130 -12.07 -33.40 2.92
N ARG A 131 -12.21 -34.67 3.32
CA ARG A 131 -12.22 -35.07 4.74
C ARG A 131 -10.96 -34.69 5.51
N ASP A 132 -9.82 -34.56 4.80
CA ASP A 132 -8.53 -34.14 5.34
C ASP A 132 -8.34 -32.62 5.34
N GLY A 133 -9.36 -31.86 4.95
CA GLY A 133 -9.32 -30.39 4.84
C GLY A 133 -8.77 -29.89 3.51
N TYR A 134 -8.41 -30.78 2.58
CA TYR A 134 -7.88 -30.39 1.28
C TYR A 134 -8.94 -29.68 0.44
N ARG A 135 -8.65 -28.44 0.05
CA ARG A 135 -9.56 -27.58 -0.72
C ARG A 135 -8.80 -26.79 -1.77
N PRO A 136 -8.45 -27.42 -2.90
CA PRO A 136 -7.68 -26.75 -3.95
C PRO A 136 -8.49 -25.63 -4.61
N PRO A 137 -7.82 -24.68 -5.29
CA PRO A 137 -8.48 -23.75 -6.17
C PRO A 137 -9.24 -24.50 -7.28
N VAL A 138 -10.20 -23.83 -7.89
CA VAL A 138 -10.89 -24.36 -9.08
C VAL A 138 -10.05 -24.08 -10.31
N LYS A 139 -9.57 -22.83 -10.45
CA LYS A 139 -8.72 -22.38 -11.55
C LYS A 139 -7.44 -21.77 -11.01
N LEU A 140 -6.32 -22.37 -11.29
CA LEU A 140 -4.99 -21.94 -10.90
C LEU A 140 -4.28 -21.31 -12.08
N ALA A 141 -3.94 -20.03 -11.99
CA ALA A 141 -3.03 -19.40 -12.93
C ALA A 141 -1.59 -19.41 -12.40
N VAL A 142 -0.65 -19.74 -13.26
CA VAL A 142 0.79 -19.75 -12.95
C VAL A 142 1.48 -18.72 -13.82
N LEU A 143 2.01 -17.68 -13.18
CA LEU A 143 2.72 -16.59 -13.84
C LEU A 143 4.21 -16.91 -13.85
N LEU A 144 4.76 -17.17 -15.02
CA LEU A 144 6.18 -17.48 -15.18
C LEU A 144 6.76 -16.70 -16.39
N PRO A 145 8.02 -16.32 -16.36
CA PRO A 145 8.72 -15.80 -17.53
C PRO A 145 8.99 -16.96 -18.52
N LEU A 146 8.00 -17.26 -19.36
CA LEU A 146 8.12 -18.30 -20.37
C LEU A 146 8.93 -17.85 -21.59
N SER A 147 9.11 -16.53 -21.72
CA SER A 147 9.98 -15.88 -22.69
C SER A 147 10.94 -14.90 -22.01
N GLY A 148 11.86 -14.30 -22.77
CA GLY A 148 12.82 -13.33 -22.25
C GLY A 148 14.00 -13.95 -21.53
N SER A 149 14.76 -13.13 -20.76
CA SER A 149 16.03 -13.53 -20.14
C SER A 149 15.90 -14.56 -19.03
N LEU A 150 14.74 -14.65 -18.38
CA LEU A 150 14.46 -15.57 -17.28
C LEU A 150 13.80 -16.88 -17.73
N ALA A 151 13.53 -17.06 -19.03
CA ALA A 151 12.84 -18.25 -19.55
C ALA A 151 13.55 -19.57 -19.19
N THR A 152 14.88 -19.60 -19.27
CA THR A 152 15.68 -20.77 -18.90
C THR A 152 15.55 -21.13 -17.42
N ALA A 153 15.48 -20.10 -16.54
CA ALA A 153 15.31 -20.32 -15.10
C ALA A 153 13.89 -20.77 -14.74
N SER A 154 12.88 -20.40 -15.51
CA SER A 154 11.48 -20.76 -15.26
C SER A 154 11.13 -22.20 -15.69
N ALA A 155 11.85 -22.77 -16.65
CA ALA A 155 11.58 -24.11 -17.15
C ALA A 155 11.59 -25.18 -16.05
N PRO A 156 12.63 -25.33 -15.20
CA PRO A 156 12.64 -26.30 -14.11
C PRO A 156 11.54 -26.02 -13.06
N VAL A 157 11.19 -24.75 -12.84
CA VAL A 157 10.10 -24.40 -11.91
C VAL A 157 8.75 -24.89 -12.46
N ARG A 158 8.49 -24.65 -13.74
CA ARG A 158 7.30 -25.16 -14.43
C ARG A 158 7.24 -26.69 -14.39
N ASP A 159 8.35 -27.34 -14.72
CA ASP A 159 8.42 -28.81 -14.81
C ASP A 159 8.24 -29.45 -13.42
N GLY A 160 8.83 -28.86 -12.36
CA GLY A 160 8.62 -29.27 -10.98
C GLY A 160 7.17 -29.12 -10.52
N LEU A 161 6.54 -27.98 -10.88
CA LEU A 161 5.13 -27.74 -10.58
C LEU A 161 4.22 -28.75 -11.30
N LEU A 162 4.48 -29.03 -12.59
CA LEU A 162 3.73 -30.02 -13.35
C LEU A 162 3.94 -31.44 -12.80
N ALA A 163 5.15 -31.79 -12.35
CA ALA A 163 5.39 -33.09 -11.72
C ALA A 163 4.54 -33.28 -10.45
N GLY A 164 4.48 -32.23 -9.59
CA GLY A 164 3.61 -32.25 -8.42
C GLY A 164 2.12 -32.26 -8.79
N TYR A 165 1.72 -31.49 -9.79
CA TYR A 165 0.35 -31.45 -10.27
C TYR A 165 -0.14 -32.80 -10.80
N TYR A 166 0.66 -33.49 -11.60
CA TYR A 166 0.30 -34.81 -12.13
C TYR A 166 0.48 -35.92 -11.11
N GLY A 167 1.32 -35.75 -10.09
CA GLY A 167 1.46 -36.66 -8.97
C GLY A 167 0.32 -36.62 -7.97
N GLU A 168 -0.50 -35.56 -7.96
CA GLU A 168 -1.65 -35.43 -7.08
C GLU A 168 -2.82 -36.31 -7.57
N ASN A 169 -3.31 -37.20 -6.71
CA ASN A 169 -4.40 -38.14 -7.02
C ASN A 169 -5.79 -37.60 -6.64
N ARG A 170 -5.83 -36.54 -5.84
CA ARG A 170 -7.08 -35.86 -5.42
C ARG A 170 -7.54 -34.90 -6.49
N ARG A 171 -8.62 -34.18 -6.23
CA ARG A 171 -9.12 -33.13 -7.13
C ARG A 171 -8.05 -32.09 -7.41
N ARG A 172 -7.77 -31.87 -8.68
CA ARG A 172 -6.80 -30.88 -9.17
C ARG A 172 -7.49 -29.67 -9.74
N PRO A 173 -6.91 -28.46 -9.62
CA PRO A 173 -7.41 -27.27 -10.32
C PRO A 173 -7.22 -27.39 -11.84
N GLU A 174 -8.02 -26.65 -12.58
CA GLU A 174 -7.63 -26.27 -13.95
C GLU A 174 -6.40 -25.37 -13.88
N ILE A 175 -5.31 -25.73 -14.55
CA ILE A 175 -4.05 -24.97 -14.50
C ILE A 175 -3.82 -24.23 -15.83
N THR A 176 -3.48 -22.94 -15.75
CA THR A 176 -3.11 -22.13 -16.90
C THR A 176 -1.78 -21.44 -16.64
N PHE A 177 -0.84 -21.55 -17.58
CA PHE A 177 0.42 -20.81 -17.54
C PHE A 177 0.31 -19.52 -18.35
N ILE A 178 0.76 -18.42 -17.77
CA ILE A 178 0.73 -17.10 -18.42
C ILE A 178 2.13 -16.51 -18.38
N ASP A 179 2.62 -16.11 -19.56
CA ASP A 179 3.95 -15.56 -19.73
C ASP A 179 4.02 -14.12 -19.16
N THR A 180 5.01 -13.87 -18.31
CA THR A 180 5.34 -12.54 -17.79
C THR A 180 6.46 -11.86 -18.57
N ALA A 181 7.08 -12.56 -19.50
CA ALA A 181 8.27 -12.12 -20.24
C ALA A 181 9.45 -11.68 -19.34
N GLY A 182 9.43 -11.97 -18.04
CA GLY A 182 10.44 -11.57 -17.07
C GLY A 182 10.48 -10.07 -16.80
N THR A 183 9.37 -9.36 -16.98
CA THR A 183 9.29 -7.92 -16.81
C THR A 183 8.20 -7.49 -15.83
N ALA A 184 8.42 -6.38 -15.13
CA ALA A 184 7.43 -5.81 -14.22
C ALA A 184 6.07 -5.54 -14.90
N THR A 185 6.08 -4.95 -16.09
CA THR A 185 4.87 -4.67 -16.89
C THR A 185 4.21 -5.97 -17.32
N GLY A 186 4.99 -6.93 -17.84
CA GLY A 186 4.47 -8.23 -18.26
C GLY A 186 3.83 -9.02 -17.11
N ALA A 187 4.37 -8.90 -15.90
CA ALA A 187 3.79 -9.52 -14.71
C ALA A 187 2.44 -8.91 -14.33
N ILE A 188 2.30 -7.58 -14.41
CA ILE A 188 1.01 -6.87 -14.16
C ILE A 188 -0.02 -7.31 -15.21
N ASP A 189 0.36 -7.33 -16.49
CA ASP A 189 -0.51 -7.76 -17.59
C ASP A 189 -0.92 -9.23 -17.44
N ALA A 190 0.02 -10.11 -17.08
CA ALA A 190 -0.24 -11.52 -16.83
C ALA A 190 -1.20 -11.71 -15.66
N TYR A 191 -1.04 -10.95 -14.58
CA TYR A 191 -1.97 -10.95 -13.46
C TYR A 191 -3.37 -10.52 -13.90
N GLY A 192 -3.49 -9.45 -14.69
CA GLY A 192 -4.76 -8.99 -15.26
C GLY A 192 -5.44 -10.06 -16.10
N LYS A 193 -4.69 -10.77 -16.96
CA LYS A 193 -5.18 -11.89 -17.78
C LYS A 193 -5.65 -13.06 -16.91
N ALA A 194 -4.90 -13.42 -15.85
CA ALA A 194 -5.28 -14.47 -14.91
C ALA A 194 -6.63 -14.15 -14.25
N VAL A 195 -6.81 -12.93 -13.75
CA VAL A 195 -8.07 -12.47 -13.15
C VAL A 195 -9.21 -12.50 -14.18
N ALA A 196 -8.99 -12.00 -15.39
CA ALA A 196 -9.97 -11.98 -16.46
C ALA A 196 -10.42 -13.39 -16.89
N SER A 197 -9.52 -14.39 -16.83
CA SER A 197 -9.84 -15.80 -17.12
C SER A 197 -10.61 -16.50 -15.99
N GLY A 198 -10.83 -15.82 -14.87
CA GLY A 198 -11.55 -16.35 -13.71
C GLY A 198 -10.69 -17.22 -12.80
N ALA A 199 -9.36 -17.03 -12.80
CA ALA A 199 -8.50 -17.70 -11.83
C ALA A 199 -8.89 -17.26 -10.40
N ASP A 200 -9.03 -18.24 -9.52
CA ASP A 200 -9.33 -18.03 -8.10
C ASP A 200 -8.11 -18.18 -7.20
N PHE A 201 -6.95 -18.52 -7.79
CA PHE A 201 -5.65 -18.49 -7.15
C PHE A 201 -4.54 -18.30 -8.18
N ILE A 202 -3.50 -17.56 -7.79
CA ILE A 202 -2.36 -17.23 -8.66
C ILE A 202 -1.06 -17.63 -7.97
N VAL A 203 -0.19 -18.33 -8.69
CA VAL A 203 1.18 -18.69 -8.27
C VAL A 203 2.17 -17.90 -9.13
N GLY A 204 3.16 -17.27 -8.50
CA GLY A 204 4.13 -16.40 -9.18
C GLY A 204 3.76 -14.92 -9.08
N PRO A 205 4.48 -14.04 -9.78
CA PRO A 205 5.58 -14.32 -10.74
C PRO A 205 6.88 -14.74 -10.05
N LEU A 206 7.90 -15.09 -10.85
CA LEU A 206 9.16 -15.64 -10.36
C LEU A 206 10.19 -14.57 -9.99
N GLY A 207 10.28 -13.49 -10.75
CA GLY A 207 11.28 -12.44 -10.58
C GLY A 207 10.94 -11.47 -9.45
N ARG A 208 11.95 -11.01 -8.70
CA ARG A 208 11.75 -10.05 -7.59
C ARG A 208 11.05 -8.77 -8.06
N ASP A 209 11.49 -8.19 -9.18
CA ASP A 209 10.91 -6.96 -9.72
C ASP A 209 9.47 -7.17 -10.20
N GLU A 210 9.18 -8.32 -10.76
CA GLU A 210 7.85 -8.76 -11.17
C GLU A 210 6.93 -8.89 -9.95
N VAL A 211 7.39 -9.57 -8.90
CA VAL A 211 6.67 -9.70 -7.61
C VAL A 211 6.37 -8.33 -7.02
N SER A 212 7.40 -7.48 -6.91
CA SER A 212 7.25 -6.14 -6.37
C SER A 212 6.25 -5.30 -7.16
N ALA A 213 6.27 -5.38 -8.48
CA ALA A 213 5.34 -4.65 -9.35
C ALA A 213 3.88 -5.10 -9.13
N VAL A 214 3.62 -6.41 -9.12
CA VAL A 214 2.26 -6.93 -8.90
C VAL A 214 1.76 -6.61 -7.48
N PHE A 215 2.65 -6.63 -6.44
CA PHE A 215 2.24 -6.27 -5.06
C PHE A 215 1.97 -4.78 -4.87
N ARG A 216 2.57 -3.91 -5.66
CA ARG A 216 2.30 -2.46 -5.64
C ARG A 216 1.02 -2.08 -6.36
N GLU A 217 0.49 -2.99 -7.16
CA GLU A 217 -0.76 -2.73 -7.86
C GLU A 217 -1.93 -2.80 -6.88
N SER A 218 -2.62 -1.66 -6.70
CA SER A 218 -3.77 -1.54 -5.77
C SER A 218 -5.01 -2.34 -6.22
N SER A 219 -4.97 -2.92 -7.43
CA SER A 219 -6.09 -3.63 -8.04
C SER A 219 -6.08 -5.14 -7.79
N LEU A 220 -5.48 -5.61 -6.68
CA LEU A 220 -5.48 -7.04 -6.36
C LEU A 220 -6.89 -7.58 -6.16
N LYS A 221 -7.24 -8.64 -6.87
CA LYS A 221 -8.59 -9.21 -6.96
C LYS A 221 -8.71 -10.65 -6.45
N VAL A 222 -7.63 -11.40 -6.45
CA VAL A 222 -7.60 -12.81 -6.05
C VAL A 222 -6.34 -13.13 -5.24
N PRO A 223 -6.37 -14.19 -4.39
CA PRO A 223 -5.20 -14.64 -3.63
C PRO A 223 -4.07 -15.06 -4.55
N ARG A 224 -2.85 -14.87 -4.06
CA ARG A 224 -1.63 -15.29 -4.73
C ARG A 224 -0.56 -15.73 -3.73
N LEU A 225 0.33 -16.55 -4.22
CA LEU A 225 1.52 -17.05 -3.55
C LEU A 225 2.75 -16.61 -4.32
#